data_59c7a02cb049bb7ead32681f1bd8bb04
#
_entry.id   59c7a02cb049bb7ead32681f1bd8bb04
#
_cell.length_a   1.000
_cell.length_b   1.000
_cell.length_c   1.000
_cell.angle_alpha   90.00
_cell.angle_beta   90.00
_cell.angle_gamma   90.00
#
_symmetry.space_group_name_H-M   'P 1'
#
loop_
_entity.id
_entity.type
_entity.pdbx_description
1 polymer ?
#
loop_
_entity_poly.entity_id
_entity_poly.type
_entity_poly.pdbx_seq_one_letter_code
_entity_poly.pdbx_strand_id
1 'polypeptide(L)'
;PAISLVGPVEIDEFYVSAGKKGRERDRESRSRALSKRGRGTYEGDKPPVFTLVDRGTGQRYVVPAKSADEATVRLLLDNREKESLTVYTDGFRAYDPLDDDESFHRESVIHGDGEYVDGDAHVNTCESHASLARRWLSPHRGVSKDKLTAYLRPFQLRRRIFRKPGREALKQIVREVL
;
A
#
# COMPACT_ATOMS: atom_id res chain seq x y z
N PRO A 1 -7.48 9.78 -5.65
CA PRO A 1 -8.45 10.14 -4.63
C PRO A 1 -7.74 10.34 -3.30
N ALA A 2 -8.26 11.25 -2.49
CA ALA A 2 -7.80 11.38 -1.12
C ALA A 2 -8.07 10.06 -0.37
N ILE A 3 -7.20 9.70 0.57
CA ILE A 3 -7.45 8.63 1.53
C ILE A 3 -8.53 9.14 2.48
N SER A 4 -9.47 8.29 2.86
CA SER A 4 -10.46 8.53 3.89
C SER A 4 -10.68 7.22 4.63
N LEU A 5 -10.45 7.21 5.93
CA LEU A 5 -10.49 6.04 6.79
C LEU A 5 -11.61 6.20 7.82
N VAL A 6 -12.62 5.36 7.73
CA VAL A 6 -13.86 5.45 8.52
C VAL A 6 -13.98 4.32 9.55
N GLY A 7 -13.52 3.13 9.19
CA GLY A 7 -13.61 1.92 10.01
C GLY A 7 -12.24 1.36 10.40
N PRO A 8 -12.20 0.16 10.98
CA PRO A 8 -10.95 -0.53 11.22
C PRO A 8 -10.13 -0.68 9.93
N VAL A 9 -8.82 -0.49 10.01
CA VAL A 9 -7.93 -0.44 8.85
C VAL A 9 -6.88 -1.53 8.94
N GLU A 10 -6.75 -2.32 7.86
CA GLU A 10 -5.54 -3.11 7.64
C GLU A 10 -4.49 -2.23 6.95
N ILE A 11 -3.25 -2.26 7.42
CA ILE A 11 -2.11 -1.61 6.76
C ILE A 11 -0.93 -2.58 6.68
N ASP A 12 -0.29 -2.61 5.51
CA ASP A 12 0.87 -3.44 5.23
C ASP A 12 1.72 -2.75 4.15
N GLU A 13 3.00 -3.05 4.09
CA GLU A 13 3.86 -2.54 3.05
C GLU A 13 4.45 -3.66 2.18
N PHE A 14 4.64 -3.36 0.91
CA PHE A 14 5.39 -4.19 0.00
C PHE A 14 6.37 -3.36 -0.82
N TYR A 15 7.36 -4.01 -1.39
CA TYR A 15 8.43 -3.34 -2.09
C TYR A 15 8.38 -3.66 -3.59
N VAL A 16 8.58 -2.63 -4.42
CA VAL A 16 8.53 -2.72 -5.87
C VAL A 16 9.91 -2.40 -6.45
N SER A 17 10.44 -3.30 -7.28
CA SER A 17 11.63 -2.98 -8.08
C SER A 17 11.28 -1.88 -9.08
N ALA A 18 11.69 -0.66 -8.80
CA ALA A 18 11.36 0.54 -9.56
C ALA A 18 12.59 1.44 -9.66
N GLY A 19 13.22 1.42 -10.82
CA GLY A 19 14.46 2.16 -11.07
C GLY A 19 14.23 3.47 -11.84
N LYS A 20 15.22 3.85 -12.61
CA LYS A 20 15.25 5.09 -13.42
C LYS A 20 14.75 4.85 -14.85
N LYS A 21 13.68 4.08 -15.06
CA LYS A 21 13.16 3.82 -16.41
C LYS A 21 12.82 5.13 -17.14
N GLY A 22 13.36 5.28 -18.36
CA GLY A 22 13.16 6.46 -19.20
C GLY A 22 14.11 7.62 -18.93
N ARG A 23 15.14 7.43 -18.08
CA ARG A 23 16.27 8.35 -17.93
C ARG A 23 17.51 7.77 -18.56
N GLU A 24 18.44 8.63 -19.01
CA GLU A 24 19.79 8.21 -19.42
C GLU A 24 20.46 7.46 -18.26
N ARG A 25 21.05 6.32 -18.61
CA ARG A 25 21.73 5.48 -17.63
C ARG A 25 23.21 5.81 -17.66
N ASP A 26 23.74 6.24 -16.53
CA ASP A 26 25.18 6.16 -16.29
C ASP A 26 25.60 4.69 -16.39
N ARG A 27 26.58 4.39 -17.24
CA ARG A 27 27.05 3.02 -17.48
C ARG A 27 27.52 2.30 -16.21
N GLU A 28 27.90 3.03 -15.17
CA GLU A 28 28.37 2.50 -13.89
C GLU A 28 27.24 2.05 -12.95
N SER A 29 26.03 2.52 -13.11
CA SER A 29 24.91 2.25 -12.20
C SER A 29 24.05 1.06 -12.63
N ARG A 30 24.62 0.00 -13.17
CA ARG A 30 23.89 -1.27 -13.28
C ARG A 30 23.70 -1.90 -11.91
N SER A 31 22.79 -1.34 -11.15
CA SER A 31 22.45 -1.83 -9.83
C SER A 31 21.97 -3.27 -9.90
N ARG A 32 22.77 -4.20 -9.37
CA ARG A 32 22.39 -5.58 -9.11
C ARG A 32 21.33 -5.69 -8.01
N ALA A 33 20.91 -4.55 -7.42
CA ALA A 33 19.97 -4.48 -6.31
C ALA A 33 18.53 -4.90 -6.69
N LEU A 34 18.17 -4.88 -7.96
CA LEU A 34 16.83 -5.23 -8.44
C LEU A 34 16.46 -6.70 -8.25
N SER A 35 17.42 -7.58 -8.00
CA SER A 35 17.19 -9.02 -7.84
C SER A 35 17.04 -9.50 -6.39
N LYS A 36 17.30 -8.65 -5.39
CA LYS A 36 17.22 -9.04 -3.97
C LYS A 36 15.77 -9.13 -3.51
N ARG A 37 15.41 -10.28 -2.94
CA ARG A 37 14.14 -10.46 -2.22
C ARG A 37 14.13 -9.64 -0.91
N GLY A 38 12.95 -9.38 -0.36
CA GLY A 38 12.79 -8.69 0.92
C GLY A 38 12.63 -7.18 0.79
N ARG A 39 12.81 -6.47 1.89
CA ARG A 39 12.70 -5.03 2.01
C ARG A 39 13.74 -4.29 1.17
N GLY A 40 13.46 -3.06 0.84
CA GLY A 40 14.35 -2.20 0.05
C GLY A 40 14.20 -0.73 0.44
N THR A 41 14.89 0.13 -0.29
CA THR A 41 14.83 1.58 -0.09
C THR A 41 14.52 2.29 -1.41
N TYR A 42 14.03 3.51 -1.31
CA TYR A 42 13.80 4.35 -2.49
C TYR A 42 15.10 4.60 -3.26
N GLU A 43 16.20 4.88 -2.56
CA GLU A 43 17.53 5.10 -3.14
C GLU A 43 18.06 3.85 -3.83
N GLY A 44 17.80 2.69 -3.24
CA GLY A 44 18.18 1.37 -3.79
C GLY A 44 17.27 0.86 -4.90
N ASP A 45 16.46 1.74 -5.52
CA ASP A 45 15.53 1.41 -6.61
C ASP A 45 14.49 0.34 -6.22
N LYS A 46 14.14 0.31 -4.93
CA LYS A 46 13.14 -0.60 -4.38
C LYS A 46 12.26 0.11 -3.35
N PRO A 47 11.49 1.14 -3.77
CA PRO A 47 10.63 1.90 -2.88
C PRO A 47 9.56 1.04 -2.21
N PRO A 48 9.17 1.38 -0.97
CA PRO A 48 8.00 0.83 -0.32
C PRO A 48 6.71 1.33 -0.98
N VAL A 49 5.70 0.49 -0.95
CA VAL A 49 4.34 0.80 -1.36
C VAL A 49 3.42 0.29 -0.25
N PHE A 50 2.69 1.19 0.36
CA PHE A 50 1.71 0.82 1.38
C PHE A 50 0.40 0.38 0.74
N THR A 51 -0.21 -0.64 1.31
CA THR A 51 -1.62 -0.99 1.10
C THR A 51 -2.40 -0.66 2.35
N LEU A 52 -3.54 0.00 2.19
CA LEU A 52 -4.49 0.24 3.26
C LEU A 52 -5.84 -0.31 2.82
N VAL A 53 -6.53 -0.97 3.75
CA VAL A 53 -7.88 -1.48 3.54
C VAL A 53 -8.76 -1.01 4.68
N ASP A 54 -9.66 -0.11 4.39
CA ASP A 54 -10.72 0.28 5.32
C ASP A 54 -11.79 -0.82 5.34
N ARG A 55 -11.90 -1.56 6.44
CA ARG A 55 -12.86 -2.66 6.59
C ARG A 55 -14.30 -2.17 6.68
N GLY A 56 -14.52 -0.96 7.19
CA GLY A 56 -15.85 -0.37 7.30
C GLY A 56 -16.48 -0.06 5.95
N THR A 57 -15.71 0.55 5.06
CA THR A 57 -16.16 0.91 3.69
C THR A 57 -15.75 -0.10 2.64
N GLY A 58 -14.79 -0.96 2.97
CA GLY A 58 -14.13 -1.85 2.03
C GLY A 58 -13.25 -1.12 1.01
N GLN A 59 -12.98 0.17 1.17
CA GLN A 59 -12.06 0.89 0.29
C GLN A 59 -10.62 0.40 0.44
N ARG A 60 -9.89 0.46 -0.66
CA ARG A 60 -8.51 -0.03 -0.72
C ARG A 60 -7.63 0.99 -1.39
N TYR A 61 -6.49 1.27 -0.77
CA TYR A 61 -5.53 2.23 -1.25
C TYR A 61 -4.18 1.56 -1.49
N VAL A 62 -3.44 2.04 -2.48
CA VAL A 62 -2.06 1.65 -2.77
C VAL A 62 -1.24 2.92 -2.92
N VAL A 63 -0.34 3.16 -1.99
CA VAL A 63 0.36 4.44 -1.85
C VAL A 63 1.87 4.22 -1.88
N PRO A 64 2.56 4.60 -2.97
CA PRO A 64 4.01 4.62 -2.99
C PRO A 64 4.56 5.64 -2.01
N ALA A 65 5.62 5.27 -1.30
CA ALA A 65 6.30 6.13 -0.36
C ALA A 65 7.83 6.14 -0.61
N LYS A 66 8.53 7.09 -0.01
CA LYS A 66 9.98 7.15 -0.05
C LYS A 66 10.61 6.29 1.05
N SER A 67 9.94 6.18 2.17
CA SER A 67 10.37 5.40 3.33
C SER A 67 9.22 4.59 3.91
N ALA A 68 9.54 3.53 4.63
CA ALA A 68 8.60 2.77 5.44
C ALA A 68 8.98 3.00 6.91
N ASP A 69 8.68 4.19 7.38
CA ASP A 69 8.96 4.66 8.73
C ASP A 69 7.68 5.13 9.43
N GLU A 70 7.79 5.41 10.72
CA GLU A 70 6.71 5.91 11.56
C GLU A 70 6.04 7.16 10.97
N ALA A 71 6.84 8.13 10.50
CA ALA A 71 6.30 9.39 9.98
C ALA A 71 5.40 9.15 8.76
N THR A 72 5.80 8.23 7.88
CA THR A 72 5.00 7.82 6.73
C THR A 72 3.72 7.10 7.16
N VAL A 73 3.80 6.20 8.13
CA VAL A 73 2.64 5.49 8.68
C VAL A 73 1.64 6.46 9.27
N ARG A 74 2.09 7.38 10.14
CA ARG A 74 1.24 8.42 10.73
C ARG A 74 0.56 9.29 9.68
N LEU A 75 1.31 9.77 8.69
CA LEU A 75 0.76 10.57 7.59
C LEU A 75 -0.35 9.85 6.82
N LEU A 76 -0.22 8.54 6.63
CA LEU A 76 -1.24 7.74 5.95
C LEU A 76 -2.49 7.56 6.81
N LEU A 77 -2.33 7.36 8.13
CA LEU A 77 -3.42 7.14 9.08
C LEU A 77 -4.07 8.45 9.55
N ASP A 78 -3.42 9.60 9.39
CA ASP A 78 -4.00 10.92 9.70
C ASP A 78 -5.22 11.28 8.84
N ASN A 79 -5.46 10.52 7.77
CA ASN A 79 -6.67 10.68 6.95
C ASN A 79 -7.91 9.96 7.55
N ARG A 80 -7.88 9.67 8.85
CA ARG A 80 -9.00 9.10 9.59
C ARG A 80 -10.12 10.14 9.82
N GLU A 81 -11.36 9.67 9.79
CA GLU A 81 -12.54 10.49 10.07
C GLU A 81 -12.93 10.45 11.55
N LYS A 82 -12.37 9.54 12.33
CA LYS A 82 -12.64 9.34 13.76
C LYS A 82 -11.43 9.74 14.60
N GLU A 83 -11.68 10.15 15.84
CA GLU A 83 -10.64 10.46 16.81
C GLU A 83 -9.78 9.22 17.15
N SER A 84 -10.39 8.04 17.23
CA SER A 84 -9.69 6.77 17.45
C SER A 84 -9.92 5.79 16.31
N LEU A 85 -8.87 5.07 15.91
CA LEU A 85 -8.85 4.13 14.79
C LEU A 85 -8.23 2.79 15.22
N THR A 86 -8.96 1.69 14.97
CA THR A 86 -8.37 0.34 15.08
C THR A 86 -7.52 0.05 13.86
N VAL A 87 -6.27 -0.40 14.07
CA VAL A 87 -5.30 -0.64 13.01
C VAL A 87 -4.73 -2.04 13.13
N TYR A 88 -4.94 -2.86 12.10
CA TYR A 88 -4.36 -4.19 11.96
C TYR A 88 -3.05 -4.11 11.17
N THR A 89 -1.97 -4.62 11.74
CA THR A 89 -0.63 -4.59 11.14
C THR A 89 0.04 -5.95 11.22
N ASP A 90 1.14 -6.11 10.47
CA ASP A 90 2.13 -7.16 10.78
C ASP A 90 3.07 -6.69 11.92
N GLY A 91 4.05 -7.53 12.26
CA GLY A 91 5.05 -7.22 13.29
C GLY A 91 6.17 -6.28 12.83
N PHE A 92 5.99 -5.46 11.81
CA PHE A 92 7.02 -4.54 11.37
C PHE A 92 7.17 -3.34 12.30
N ARG A 93 8.40 -3.06 12.74
CA ARG A 93 8.72 -2.03 13.75
C ARG A 93 8.29 -0.60 13.42
N ALA A 94 8.01 -0.27 12.16
CA ALA A 94 7.50 1.06 11.82
C ALA A 94 6.08 1.32 12.37
N TYR A 95 5.38 0.26 12.76
CA TYR A 95 4.04 0.35 13.37
C TYR A 95 4.07 0.37 14.90
N ASP A 96 5.19 0.01 15.55
CA ASP A 96 5.29 -0.07 17.02
C ASP A 96 4.92 1.25 17.72
N PRO A 97 5.26 2.46 17.19
CA PRO A 97 4.89 3.71 17.83
C PRO A 97 3.37 4.01 17.86
N LEU A 98 2.56 3.22 17.16
CA LEU A 98 1.09 3.33 17.25
C LEU A 98 0.56 2.77 18.57
N ASP A 99 1.32 1.89 19.26
CA ASP A 99 0.93 1.29 20.54
C ASP A 99 0.94 2.31 21.67
N ASP A 100 1.76 3.38 21.53
CA ASP A 100 1.91 4.47 22.52
C ASP A 100 0.98 5.67 22.22
N ASP A 101 0.14 5.59 21.20
CA ASP A 101 -0.72 6.69 20.74
C ASP A 101 -2.21 6.36 20.98
N GLU A 102 -2.83 7.05 21.90
CA GLU A 102 -4.26 6.87 22.28
C GLU A 102 -5.23 7.03 21.10
N SER A 103 -4.80 7.65 20.01
CA SER A 103 -5.58 7.77 18.78
C SER A 103 -5.67 6.47 17.98
N PHE A 104 -4.86 5.46 18.33
CA PHE A 104 -4.84 4.18 17.63
C PHE A 104 -5.01 3.02 18.62
N HIS A 105 -5.80 2.06 18.21
CA HIS A 105 -5.86 0.74 18.84
C HIS A 105 -5.23 -0.25 17.86
N ARG A 106 -3.93 -0.52 18.03
CA ARG A 106 -3.22 -1.44 17.15
C ARG A 106 -3.38 -2.88 17.61
N GLU A 107 -3.68 -3.74 16.66
CA GLU A 107 -3.64 -5.18 16.81
C GLU A 107 -2.62 -5.74 15.80
N SER A 108 -1.55 -6.36 16.29
CA SER A 108 -0.50 -6.94 15.45
C SER A 108 -0.66 -8.43 15.29
N VAL A 109 -0.53 -8.91 14.04
CA VAL A 109 -0.45 -10.34 13.73
C VAL A 109 1.02 -10.73 13.65
N ILE A 110 1.48 -11.52 14.59
CA ILE A 110 2.83 -12.09 14.56
C ILE A 110 2.76 -13.41 13.82
N HIS A 111 3.30 -13.48 12.62
CA HIS A 111 3.48 -14.73 11.88
C HIS A 111 4.69 -15.49 12.47
N GLY A 112 4.48 -16.16 13.59
CA GLY A 112 5.49 -17.00 14.22
C GLY A 112 4.83 -18.11 15.04
N ASP A 113 5.27 -19.36 14.83
CA ASP A 113 4.94 -20.55 15.63
C ASP A 113 3.49 -21.08 15.59
N GLY A 114 2.84 -21.03 14.45
CA GLY A 114 1.62 -21.82 14.22
C GLY A 114 0.35 -21.25 14.86
N GLU A 115 0.38 -20.04 15.39
CA GLU A 115 -0.82 -19.34 15.80
C GLU A 115 -1.55 -18.78 14.59
N TYR A 116 -2.59 -19.48 14.19
CA TYR A 116 -3.57 -19.01 13.23
C TYR A 116 -4.45 -17.95 13.91
N VAL A 117 -4.41 -16.72 13.37
CA VAL A 117 -5.41 -15.67 13.48
C VAL A 117 -6.20 -15.68 14.79
N ASP A 118 -5.81 -14.87 15.77
CA ASP A 118 -6.66 -14.56 16.89
C ASP A 118 -7.78 -13.61 16.42
N GLY A 119 -8.95 -14.20 16.12
CA GLY A 119 -10.16 -13.47 15.75
C GLY A 119 -10.03 -12.65 14.45
N ASP A 120 -10.33 -11.35 14.53
CA ASP A 120 -10.37 -10.42 13.39
C ASP A 120 -9.01 -9.81 13.02
N ALA A 121 -7.96 -10.05 13.82
CA ALA A 121 -6.63 -9.53 13.57
C ALA A 121 -5.96 -10.26 12.39
N HIS A 122 -5.97 -9.68 11.20
CA HIS A 122 -5.28 -10.19 10.03
C HIS A 122 -5.00 -9.06 9.02
N VAL A 123 -4.01 -9.23 8.16
CA VAL A 123 -3.67 -8.32 7.04
C VAL A 123 -3.81 -9.00 5.67
N ASN A 124 -4.53 -10.11 5.61
CA ASN A 124 -4.71 -10.93 4.41
C ASN A 124 -5.27 -10.13 3.23
N THR A 125 -6.13 -9.13 3.51
CA THR A 125 -6.71 -8.30 2.46
C THR A 125 -5.67 -7.36 1.86
N CYS A 126 -4.79 -6.80 2.68
CA CYS A 126 -3.63 -6.02 2.22
C CYS A 126 -2.67 -6.87 1.39
N GLU A 127 -2.30 -8.07 1.84
CA GLU A 127 -1.43 -8.99 1.11
C GLU A 127 -2.02 -9.37 -0.26
N SER A 128 -3.30 -9.72 -0.30
CA SER A 128 -4.02 -9.99 -1.54
C SER A 128 -3.99 -8.79 -2.48
N HIS A 129 -4.19 -7.59 -1.94
CA HIS A 129 -4.18 -6.36 -2.73
C HIS A 129 -2.78 -6.01 -3.25
N ALA A 130 -1.74 -6.19 -2.44
CA ALA A 130 -0.34 -6.06 -2.83
C ALA A 130 0.04 -7.03 -3.96
N SER A 131 -0.42 -8.29 -3.87
CA SER A 131 -0.22 -9.28 -4.92
C SER A 131 -0.84 -8.86 -6.25
N LEU A 132 -2.05 -8.32 -6.22
CA LEU A 132 -2.72 -7.78 -7.42
C LEU A 132 -1.97 -6.57 -7.99
N ALA A 133 -1.48 -5.66 -7.15
CA ALA A 133 -0.70 -4.50 -7.58
C ALA A 133 0.63 -4.92 -8.24
N ARG A 134 1.33 -5.91 -7.69
CA ARG A 134 2.54 -6.47 -8.31
C ARG A 134 2.25 -7.07 -9.68
N ARG A 135 1.16 -7.83 -9.82
CA ARG A 135 0.73 -8.39 -11.12
C ARG A 135 0.36 -7.30 -12.13
N TRP A 136 -0.26 -6.23 -11.68
CA TRP A 136 -0.55 -5.05 -12.51
C TRP A 136 0.72 -4.39 -13.05
N LEU A 137 1.76 -4.29 -12.22
CA LEU A 137 3.02 -3.66 -12.60
C LEU A 137 3.90 -4.54 -13.51
N SER A 138 3.76 -5.86 -13.43
CA SER A 138 4.59 -6.83 -14.14
C SER A 138 4.66 -6.63 -15.66
N PRO A 139 3.56 -6.41 -16.41
CA PRO A 139 3.59 -6.22 -17.86
C PRO A 139 4.39 -5.00 -18.34
N HIS A 140 4.62 -4.03 -17.45
CA HIS A 140 5.37 -2.82 -17.81
C HIS A 140 6.88 -3.04 -17.95
N ARG A 141 7.39 -4.27 -17.66
CA ARG A 141 8.81 -4.64 -17.78
C ARG A 141 9.74 -3.64 -17.09
N GLY A 142 9.42 -3.30 -15.86
CA GLY A 142 10.06 -2.27 -15.05
C GLY A 142 9.28 -0.96 -15.05
N VAL A 143 9.39 -0.24 -13.95
CA VAL A 143 8.70 1.04 -13.71
C VAL A 143 9.71 2.06 -13.19
N SER A 144 9.42 3.35 -13.34
CA SER A 144 10.18 4.42 -12.70
C SER A 144 9.64 4.66 -11.30
N LYS A 145 10.54 4.74 -10.31
CA LYS A 145 10.15 5.05 -8.93
C LYS A 145 9.48 6.43 -8.82
N ASP A 146 9.94 7.41 -9.58
CA ASP A 146 9.38 8.76 -9.57
C ASP A 146 7.96 8.82 -10.19
N LYS A 147 7.63 7.83 -11.03
CA LYS A 147 6.33 7.73 -11.71
C LYS A 147 5.45 6.61 -11.17
N LEU A 148 5.85 5.97 -10.07
CA LEU A 148 5.16 4.81 -9.53
C LEU A 148 3.68 5.11 -9.20
N THR A 149 3.39 6.29 -8.66
CA THR A 149 2.03 6.77 -8.45
C THR A 149 1.20 6.77 -9.74
N ALA A 150 1.78 7.23 -10.85
CA ALA A 150 1.08 7.27 -12.14
C ALA A 150 0.77 5.85 -12.67
N TYR A 151 1.65 4.87 -12.43
CA TYR A 151 1.38 3.47 -12.78
C TYR A 151 0.30 2.83 -11.90
N LEU A 152 0.22 3.20 -10.63
CA LEU A 152 -0.74 2.61 -9.68
C LEU A 152 -2.11 3.31 -9.68
N ARG A 153 -2.19 4.57 -10.12
CA ARG A 153 -3.46 5.31 -10.20
C ARG A 153 -4.52 4.62 -11.05
N PRO A 154 -4.26 4.14 -12.28
CA PRO A 154 -5.23 3.37 -13.06
C PRO A 154 -5.61 2.04 -12.40
N PHE A 155 -4.68 1.37 -11.73
CA PHE A 155 -4.98 0.15 -10.96
C PHE A 155 -6.00 0.43 -9.85
N GLN A 156 -5.79 1.47 -9.05
CA GLN A 156 -6.71 1.85 -7.99
C GLN A 156 -8.09 2.22 -8.54
N LEU A 157 -8.12 3.04 -9.61
CA LEU A 157 -9.36 3.44 -10.26
C LEU A 157 -10.15 2.22 -10.75
N ARG A 158 -9.47 1.32 -11.47
CA ARG A 158 -10.08 0.07 -11.95
C ARG A 158 -10.66 -0.75 -10.80
N ARG A 159 -9.90 -0.95 -9.71
CA ARG A 159 -10.36 -1.75 -8.55
C ARG A 159 -11.57 -1.13 -7.86
N ARG A 160 -11.61 0.19 -7.75
CA ARG A 160 -12.75 0.92 -7.18
C ARG A 160 -14.00 0.83 -8.04
N ILE A 161 -13.85 0.95 -9.37
CA ILE A 161 -14.97 0.89 -10.32
C ILE A 161 -15.59 -0.50 -10.35
N PHE A 162 -14.78 -1.55 -10.51
CA PHE A 162 -15.29 -2.92 -10.65
C PHE A 162 -15.86 -3.53 -9.36
N ARG A 163 -15.81 -2.82 -8.25
CA ARG A 163 -16.54 -3.20 -7.02
C ARG A 163 -17.98 -2.68 -7.00
N LYS A 164 -18.35 -1.81 -7.91
CA LYS A 164 -19.69 -1.23 -7.99
C LYS A 164 -20.56 -1.98 -9.00
N PRO A 165 -21.90 -2.00 -8.81
CA PRO A 165 -22.81 -2.46 -9.84
C PRO A 165 -22.56 -1.73 -11.16
N GLY A 166 -22.74 -2.44 -12.29
CA GLY A 166 -22.33 -1.97 -13.62
C GLY A 166 -22.82 -0.55 -13.99
N ARG A 167 -24.05 -0.18 -13.61
CA ARG A 167 -24.58 1.17 -13.86
C ARG A 167 -23.87 2.26 -13.08
N GLU A 168 -23.50 1.99 -11.84
CA GLU A 168 -22.74 2.94 -11.00
C GLU A 168 -21.28 3.01 -11.41
N ALA A 169 -20.70 1.87 -11.81
CA ALA A 169 -19.38 1.82 -12.39
C ALA A 169 -19.27 2.72 -13.63
N LEU A 170 -20.25 2.67 -14.53
CA LEU A 170 -20.29 3.51 -15.73
C LEU A 170 -20.39 5.01 -15.37
N LYS A 171 -21.25 5.39 -14.44
CA LYS A 171 -21.37 6.78 -13.97
C LYS A 171 -20.05 7.30 -13.39
N GLN A 172 -19.32 6.46 -12.68
CA GLN A 172 -18.04 6.84 -12.11
C GLN A 172 -16.97 7.01 -13.19
N ILE A 173 -16.91 6.12 -14.19
CA ILE A 173 -16.00 6.28 -15.33
C ILE A 173 -16.23 7.65 -16.00
N VAL A 174 -17.47 7.98 -16.29
CA VAL A 174 -17.82 9.27 -16.91
C VAL A 174 -17.35 10.45 -16.07
N ARG A 175 -17.50 10.41 -14.74
CA ARG A 175 -17.06 11.50 -13.83
C ARG A 175 -15.55 11.65 -13.70
N GLU A 176 -14.79 10.58 -13.94
CA GLU A 176 -13.32 10.61 -13.77
C GLU A 176 -12.61 10.93 -15.10
N VAL A 177 -13.32 10.84 -16.23
CA VAL A 177 -12.78 11.06 -17.57
C VAL A 177 -13.20 12.42 -18.16
N LEU A 178 -14.34 12.95 -17.75
CA LEU A 178 -14.86 14.28 -18.10
C LEU A 178 -14.60 15.31 -17.00
#